data_17a2ba688180ff9d42f6273763213795
#
_entry.id   17a2ba688180ff9d42f6273763213795
#
_cell.length_a   1.000
_cell.length_b   1.000
_cell.length_c   1.000
_cell.angle_alpha   90.00
_cell.angle_beta   90.00
_cell.angle_gamma   90.00
#
_symmetry.space_group_name_H-M   'P 1'
#
loop_
_entity.id
_entity.type
_entity.pdbx_description
1 polymer ?
#
loop_
_entity_poly.entity_id
_entity_poly.type
_entity_poly.pdbx_seq_one_letter_code
_entity_poly.pdbx_strand_id
1 'polypeptide(L)'
;MLNTPTILFESGHSPSDYMREQTREYIFLSLLKALHVIAESKVENFSIEKYNLIPENSKHFVDILLINADGLKENYSSQTTIPVQFKETLINGSLEFVPEYYNPEDTEIKYGHLTIDCSLDRDLQELKAKEYYPLIDKIFQTLS
;
A
#
# COMPACT_ATOMS: atom_id res chain seq x y z
N MET A 1 -22.29 22.76 17.21
CA MET A 1 -21.99 21.40 16.69
C MET A 1 -22.77 20.42 17.54
N LEU A 2 -23.56 19.54 16.92
CA LEU A 2 -24.17 18.43 17.63
C LEU A 2 -23.05 17.45 17.97
N ASN A 3 -22.88 17.16 19.25
CA ASN A 3 -21.87 16.22 19.75
C ASN A 3 -22.41 14.79 19.57
N THR A 4 -22.47 14.33 18.34
CA THR A 4 -23.01 13.01 17.98
C THR A 4 -21.86 12.05 17.76
N PRO A 5 -21.75 10.97 18.53
CA PRO A 5 -20.77 9.92 18.27
C PRO A 5 -20.95 9.35 16.87
N THR A 6 -19.86 9.19 16.16
CA THR A 6 -19.85 8.69 14.78
C THR A 6 -18.87 7.53 14.65
N ILE A 7 -19.27 6.49 13.95
CA ILE A 7 -18.40 5.38 13.57
C ILE A 7 -18.16 5.50 12.08
N LEU A 8 -16.89 5.60 11.68
CA LEU A 8 -16.47 5.58 10.29
C LEU A 8 -15.99 4.16 9.94
N PHE A 9 -16.47 3.63 8.81
CA PHE A 9 -15.98 2.39 8.24
C PHE A 9 -15.21 2.70 6.96
N GLU A 10 -13.92 2.46 6.98
CA GLU A 10 -13.06 2.54 5.80
C GLU A 10 -12.70 1.13 5.38
N SER A 11 -13.48 0.59 4.44
CA SER A 11 -13.27 -0.79 3.98
C SER A 11 -12.36 -0.84 2.77
N GLY A 12 -11.26 -1.57 2.89
CA GLY A 12 -10.37 -1.89 1.80
C GLY A 12 -10.99 -2.85 0.78
N HIS A 13 -10.16 -3.35 -0.12
CA HIS A 13 -10.49 -4.36 -1.11
C HIS A 13 -9.95 -5.72 -0.67
N SER A 14 -10.79 -6.74 -0.60
CA SER A 14 -10.33 -8.10 -0.34
C SER A 14 -9.77 -8.72 -1.62
N PRO A 15 -8.65 -9.45 -1.59
CA PRO A 15 -8.15 -10.16 -2.77
C PRO A 15 -9.23 -11.05 -3.38
N SER A 16 -9.38 -11.00 -4.69
CA SER A 16 -10.36 -11.78 -5.46
C SER A 16 -11.83 -11.45 -5.22
N ASP A 17 -12.15 -10.38 -4.46
CA ASP A 17 -13.51 -9.94 -4.17
C ASP A 17 -13.90 -8.70 -5.00
N TYR A 18 -13.84 -8.82 -6.32
CA TYR A 18 -14.15 -7.72 -7.25
C TYR A 18 -15.54 -7.10 -7.00
N MET A 19 -16.54 -7.94 -6.73
CA MET A 19 -17.92 -7.50 -6.44
C MET A 19 -18.12 -7.00 -5.01
N ARG A 20 -17.10 -7.06 -4.17
CA ARG A 20 -17.09 -6.65 -2.75
C ARG A 20 -18.14 -7.33 -1.88
N GLU A 21 -18.54 -8.55 -2.21
CA GLU A 21 -19.52 -9.30 -1.43
C GLU A 21 -18.99 -9.65 -0.04
N GLN A 22 -17.75 -10.13 0.04
CA GLN A 22 -17.09 -10.44 1.30
C GLN A 22 -16.85 -9.17 2.13
N THR A 23 -16.45 -8.09 1.49
CA THR A 23 -16.28 -6.78 2.15
C THR A 23 -17.60 -6.30 2.75
N ARG A 24 -18.72 -6.41 2.01
CA ARG A 24 -20.06 -6.07 2.51
C ARG A 24 -20.49 -6.93 3.69
N GLU A 25 -20.21 -8.22 3.64
CA GLU A 25 -20.49 -9.13 4.76
C GLU A 25 -19.77 -8.69 6.04
N TYR A 26 -18.48 -8.38 5.95
CA TYR A 26 -17.71 -7.93 7.11
C TYR A 26 -18.19 -6.59 7.66
N ILE A 27 -18.56 -5.64 6.80
CA ILE A 27 -19.16 -4.38 7.23
C ILE A 27 -20.49 -4.64 7.95
N PHE A 28 -21.35 -5.49 7.38
CA PHE A 28 -22.63 -5.85 8.00
C PHE A 28 -22.44 -6.47 9.38
N LEU A 29 -21.54 -7.44 9.52
CA LEU A 29 -21.24 -8.07 10.81
C LEU A 29 -20.68 -7.08 11.83
N SER A 30 -19.83 -6.15 11.38
CA SER A 30 -19.26 -5.10 12.23
C SER A 30 -20.34 -4.13 12.73
N LEU A 31 -21.26 -3.70 11.86
CA LEU A 31 -22.40 -2.87 12.21
C LEU A 31 -23.33 -3.58 13.19
N LEU A 32 -23.67 -4.84 12.93
CA LEU A 32 -24.52 -5.64 13.79
C LEU A 32 -23.89 -5.77 15.19
N LYS A 33 -22.59 -6.03 15.25
CA LYS A 33 -21.86 -6.11 16.52
C LYS A 33 -21.84 -4.79 17.26
N ALA A 34 -21.61 -3.67 16.58
CA ALA A 34 -21.63 -2.34 17.18
C ALA A 34 -23.01 -2.02 17.79
N LEU A 35 -24.08 -2.25 17.02
CA LEU A 35 -25.46 -2.05 17.47
C LEU A 35 -25.80 -2.93 18.69
N HIS A 36 -25.38 -4.17 18.70
CA HIS A 36 -25.57 -5.08 19.83
C HIS A 36 -24.86 -4.58 21.11
N VAL A 37 -23.60 -4.13 20.98
CA VAL A 37 -22.84 -3.58 22.10
C VAL A 37 -23.51 -2.32 22.69
N ILE A 38 -24.01 -1.43 21.80
CA ILE A 38 -24.73 -0.21 22.21
C ILE A 38 -26.04 -0.57 22.89
N ALA A 39 -26.83 -1.48 22.32
CA ALA A 39 -28.12 -1.89 22.86
C ALA A 39 -28.00 -2.54 24.23
N GLU A 40 -26.92 -3.25 24.50
CA GLU A 40 -26.65 -3.88 25.79
C GLU A 40 -25.96 -2.94 26.80
N SER A 41 -25.72 -1.67 26.43
CA SER A 41 -24.97 -0.69 27.23
C SER A 41 -23.59 -1.19 27.69
N LYS A 42 -22.94 -1.99 26.84
CA LYS A 42 -21.63 -2.61 27.12
C LYS A 42 -20.44 -1.82 26.59
N VAL A 43 -20.65 -0.59 26.11
CA VAL A 43 -19.56 0.26 25.56
C VAL A 43 -18.46 0.48 26.59
N GLU A 44 -18.81 0.65 27.86
CA GLU A 44 -17.86 0.87 28.95
C GLU A 44 -16.95 -0.33 29.25
N ASN A 45 -17.27 -1.52 28.71
CA ASN A 45 -16.43 -2.71 28.87
C ASN A 45 -15.21 -2.72 27.93
N PHE A 46 -15.13 -1.72 27.03
CA PHE A 46 -14.01 -1.59 26.09
C PHE A 46 -13.09 -0.48 26.54
N SER A 47 -11.79 -0.74 26.55
CA SER A 47 -10.81 0.25 26.97
C SER A 47 -10.14 0.92 25.77
N ILE A 48 -9.84 2.20 25.92
CA ILE A 48 -9.11 2.99 24.92
C ILE A 48 -7.67 2.47 24.73
N GLU A 49 -7.08 1.89 25.78
CA GLU A 49 -5.74 1.33 25.72
C GLU A 49 -5.69 0.15 24.74
N LYS A 50 -6.74 -0.69 24.73
CA LYS A 50 -6.85 -1.79 23.75
C LYS A 50 -7.04 -1.29 22.33
N TYR A 51 -7.78 -0.20 22.16
CA TYR A 51 -7.91 0.46 20.86
C TYR A 51 -6.57 0.98 20.37
N ASN A 52 -5.80 1.64 21.22
CA ASN A 52 -4.48 2.19 20.86
C ASN A 52 -3.40 1.11 20.60
N LEU A 53 -3.68 -0.16 20.88
CA LEU A 53 -2.83 -1.28 20.47
C LEU A 53 -3.03 -1.69 18.99
N ILE A 54 -4.12 -1.21 18.36
CA ILE A 54 -4.33 -1.42 16.93
C ILE A 54 -3.30 -0.58 16.18
N PRO A 55 -2.47 -1.17 15.31
CA PRO A 55 -1.49 -0.40 14.54
C PRO A 55 -2.18 0.69 13.71
N GLU A 56 -1.56 1.86 13.63
CA GLU A 56 -2.03 2.91 12.74
C GLU A 56 -1.98 2.45 11.28
N ASN A 57 -2.96 2.89 10.51
CA ASN A 57 -2.99 2.64 9.07
C ASN A 57 -1.90 3.47 8.40
N SER A 58 -0.76 2.87 8.16
CA SER A 58 0.37 3.49 7.47
C SER A 58 0.61 2.81 6.12
N LYS A 59 1.13 3.58 5.17
CA LYS A 59 1.44 3.09 3.83
C LYS A 59 2.71 2.25 3.85
N HIS A 60 2.56 0.95 4.09
CA HIS A 60 3.68 0.00 4.03
C HIS A 60 3.81 -0.71 2.67
N PHE A 61 2.85 -0.52 1.78
CA PHE A 61 2.79 -1.14 0.46
C PHE A 61 3.04 -0.14 -0.65
N VAL A 62 3.77 -0.61 -1.65
CA VAL A 62 3.95 0.06 -2.95
C VAL A 62 3.59 -0.89 -4.08
N ASP A 63 3.47 -0.38 -5.30
CA ASP A 63 3.16 -1.22 -6.45
C ASP A 63 4.31 -2.16 -6.79
N ILE A 64 5.54 -1.64 -6.80
CA ILE A 64 6.74 -2.44 -7.05
C ILE A 64 7.77 -2.14 -5.96
N LEU A 65 8.31 -3.21 -5.37
CA LEU A 65 9.43 -3.13 -4.44
C LEU A 65 10.64 -3.81 -5.05
N LEU A 66 11.67 -3.02 -5.36
CA LEU A 66 12.94 -3.54 -5.85
C LEU A 66 13.85 -3.73 -4.65
N ILE A 67 14.29 -4.96 -4.42
CA ILE A 67 15.25 -5.29 -3.36
C ILE A 67 16.60 -5.66 -3.97
N ASN A 68 17.66 -5.49 -3.21
CA ASN A 68 19.04 -5.68 -3.68
C ASN A 68 19.36 -4.86 -4.94
N ALA A 69 18.85 -3.62 -4.99
CA ALA A 69 18.95 -2.75 -6.15
C ALA A 69 20.38 -2.24 -6.44
N ASP A 70 21.31 -2.40 -5.51
CA ASP A 70 22.74 -2.21 -5.69
C ASP A 70 23.30 -3.07 -6.84
N GLY A 71 22.72 -4.22 -7.14
CA GLY A 71 23.06 -5.02 -8.33
C GLY A 71 22.72 -4.38 -9.68
N LEU A 72 21.93 -3.30 -9.71
CA LEU A 72 21.53 -2.61 -10.94
C LEU A 72 22.56 -1.59 -11.43
N LYS A 73 23.38 -1.02 -10.55
CA LYS A 73 24.46 -0.07 -10.88
C LYS A 73 25.60 -0.17 -9.87
N GLU A 74 26.85 -0.17 -10.35
CA GLU A 74 28.08 -0.23 -9.55
C GLU A 74 28.25 0.92 -8.54
N ASN A 75 27.44 1.97 -8.61
CA ASN A 75 27.55 3.20 -7.79
C ASN A 75 26.43 3.37 -6.76
N TYR A 76 25.54 2.41 -6.59
CA TYR A 76 24.51 2.47 -5.55
C TYR A 76 25.07 2.05 -4.20
N SER A 77 25.55 3.04 -3.43
CA SER A 77 26.24 2.76 -2.15
C SER A 77 25.33 2.81 -0.92
N SER A 78 24.04 3.12 -1.04
CA SER A 78 23.23 3.40 0.15
C SER A 78 21.78 2.91 0.19
N GLN A 79 21.18 2.47 -0.91
CA GLN A 79 19.82 1.95 -0.88
C GLN A 79 19.69 0.60 -1.54
N THR A 80 19.58 -0.44 -0.72
CA THR A 80 19.32 -1.80 -1.19
C THR A 80 17.87 -2.01 -1.62
N THR A 81 16.97 -1.09 -1.26
CA THR A 81 15.52 -1.20 -1.53
C THR A 81 15.00 0.08 -2.18
N ILE A 82 14.32 -0.06 -3.32
CA ILE A 82 13.71 1.05 -4.06
C ILE A 82 12.22 0.82 -4.18
N PRO A 83 11.40 1.57 -3.46
CA PRO A 83 9.95 1.53 -3.59
C PRO A 83 9.48 2.37 -4.78
N VAL A 84 8.62 1.78 -5.62
CA VAL A 84 8.02 2.41 -6.79
C VAL A 84 6.51 2.37 -6.68
N GLN A 85 5.87 3.53 -6.85
CA GLN A 85 4.44 3.70 -6.87
C GLN A 85 3.99 4.11 -8.27
N PHE A 86 2.89 3.56 -8.76
CA PHE A 86 2.26 4.06 -9.98
C PHE A 86 1.37 5.25 -9.65
N LYS A 87 1.59 6.35 -10.36
CA LYS A 87 0.77 7.56 -10.27
C LYS A 87 -0.10 7.70 -11.50
N GLU A 88 -1.39 7.89 -11.26
CA GLU A 88 -2.33 8.24 -12.32
C GLU A 88 -1.99 9.63 -12.88
N THR A 89 -1.65 9.67 -14.17
CA THR A 89 -1.23 10.89 -14.85
C THR A 89 -1.99 11.05 -16.16
N LEU A 90 -2.55 12.23 -16.39
CA LEU A 90 -3.23 12.54 -17.65
C LEU A 90 -2.19 12.94 -18.70
N ILE A 91 -1.96 12.07 -19.70
CA ILE A 91 -1.01 12.31 -20.81
C ILE A 91 -1.81 12.37 -22.12
N ASN A 92 -1.76 13.49 -22.81
CA ASN A 92 -2.45 13.72 -24.08
C ASN A 92 -3.96 13.37 -24.05
N GLY A 93 -4.62 13.57 -22.89
CA GLY A 93 -6.04 13.27 -22.72
C GLY A 93 -6.35 11.81 -22.36
N SER A 94 -5.35 10.95 -22.23
CA SER A 94 -5.47 9.57 -21.77
C SER A 94 -4.93 9.43 -20.35
N LEU A 95 -5.60 8.62 -19.53
CA LEU A 95 -5.10 8.27 -18.20
C LEU A 95 -4.01 7.20 -18.34
N GLU A 96 -2.83 7.50 -17.81
CA GLU A 96 -1.69 6.59 -17.79
C GLU A 96 -1.19 6.38 -16.37
N PHE A 97 -0.66 5.19 -16.09
CA PHE A 97 -0.04 4.84 -14.82
C PHE A 97 1.47 4.97 -14.96
N VAL A 98 2.02 6.05 -14.41
CA VAL A 98 3.45 6.37 -14.51
C VAL A 98 4.16 5.94 -13.23
N PRO A 99 5.20 5.10 -13.30
CA PRO A 99 5.97 4.73 -12.11
C PRO A 99 6.80 5.93 -11.62
N GLU A 100 6.70 6.21 -10.32
CA GLU A 100 7.48 7.22 -9.61
C GLU A 100 8.19 6.59 -8.41
N TYR A 101 9.35 7.13 -8.05
CA TYR A 101 10.01 6.80 -6.80
C TYR A 101 9.14 7.27 -5.63
N TYR A 102 8.83 6.35 -4.73
CA TYR A 102 8.09 6.67 -3.53
C TYR A 102 9.07 6.86 -2.35
N ASN A 103 9.21 8.09 -1.88
CA ASN A 103 10.01 8.40 -0.69
C ASN A 103 9.07 8.60 0.50
N PRO A 104 8.90 7.59 1.37
CA PRO A 104 8.13 7.77 2.59
C PRO A 104 8.95 8.59 3.59
N GLU A 105 8.45 9.78 3.97
CA GLU A 105 9.14 10.64 4.94
C GLU A 105 9.18 10.01 6.34
N ASP A 106 8.16 9.20 6.72
CA ASP A 106 8.00 8.69 8.08
C ASP A 106 7.69 7.19 8.19
N THR A 107 7.69 6.44 7.08
CA THR A 107 7.23 5.05 7.09
C THR A 107 8.17 4.14 6.30
N GLU A 108 8.68 3.10 6.94
CA GLU A 108 9.43 2.06 6.25
C GLU A 108 8.51 1.26 5.33
N ILE A 109 8.79 1.28 4.02
CA ILE A 109 8.11 0.43 3.06
C ILE A 109 8.61 -1.00 3.20
N LYS A 110 7.68 -1.92 3.48
CA LYS A 110 7.99 -3.33 3.76
C LYS A 110 7.56 -4.28 2.65
N TYR A 111 6.56 -3.89 1.86
CA TYR A 111 5.89 -4.78 0.93
C TYR A 111 5.65 -4.11 -0.42
N GLY A 112 5.77 -4.90 -1.49
CA GLY A 112 5.33 -4.53 -2.84
C GLY A 112 4.26 -5.50 -3.33
N HIS A 113 3.31 -5.01 -4.12
CA HIS A 113 2.41 -5.90 -4.86
C HIS A 113 3.20 -6.79 -5.80
N LEU A 114 4.28 -6.24 -6.37
CA LEU A 114 5.32 -6.98 -7.07
C LEU A 114 6.65 -6.72 -6.37
N THR A 115 7.30 -7.75 -5.86
CA THR A 115 8.66 -7.65 -5.33
C THR A 115 9.62 -8.30 -6.30
N ILE A 116 10.68 -7.57 -6.64
CA ILE A 116 11.71 -7.98 -7.60
C ILE A 116 13.04 -7.97 -6.88
N ASP A 117 13.71 -9.11 -6.86
CA ASP A 117 15.08 -9.22 -6.35
C ASP A 117 16.08 -8.94 -7.47
N CYS A 118 16.70 -7.78 -7.43
CA CYS A 118 17.63 -7.32 -8.45
C CYS A 118 18.97 -8.09 -8.44
N SER A 119 19.21 -8.91 -7.45
CA SER A 119 20.36 -9.83 -7.45
C SER A 119 20.14 -11.11 -8.26
N LEU A 120 18.89 -11.38 -8.65
CA LEU A 120 18.51 -12.56 -9.43
C LEU A 120 18.32 -12.21 -10.90
N ASP A 121 19.13 -12.81 -11.78
CA ASP A 121 19.09 -12.60 -13.23
C ASP A 121 17.71 -12.81 -13.82
N ARG A 122 16.95 -13.82 -13.35
CA ARG A 122 15.61 -14.11 -13.80
C ARG A 122 14.66 -12.95 -13.57
N ASP A 123 14.67 -12.42 -12.35
CA ASP A 123 13.78 -11.34 -11.92
C ASP A 123 14.13 -10.03 -12.64
N LEU A 124 15.42 -9.78 -12.85
CA LEU A 124 15.89 -8.67 -13.67
C LEU A 124 15.45 -8.76 -15.15
N GLN A 125 15.51 -9.96 -15.74
CA GLN A 125 15.05 -10.16 -17.10
C GLN A 125 13.54 -9.96 -17.21
N GLU A 126 12.79 -10.44 -16.22
CA GLU A 126 11.35 -10.21 -16.16
C GLU A 126 11.02 -8.71 -16.05
N LEU A 127 11.72 -7.97 -15.18
CA LEU A 127 11.55 -6.51 -15.04
C LEU A 127 11.84 -5.80 -16.37
N LYS A 128 12.98 -6.13 -17.01
CA LYS A 128 13.41 -5.51 -18.28
C LYS A 128 12.45 -5.77 -19.43
N ALA A 129 11.67 -6.84 -19.39
CA ALA A 129 10.65 -7.16 -20.37
C ALA A 129 9.34 -6.39 -20.18
N LYS A 130 9.16 -5.68 -19.08
CA LYS A 130 7.94 -4.90 -18.82
C LYS A 130 7.94 -3.59 -19.60
N GLU A 131 6.79 -3.20 -20.13
CA GLU A 131 6.62 -1.96 -20.93
C GLU A 131 7.02 -0.69 -20.13
N TYR A 132 6.84 -0.70 -18.83
CA TYR A 132 7.19 0.42 -17.95
C TYR A 132 8.67 0.45 -17.52
N TYR A 133 9.49 -0.55 -17.91
CA TYR A 133 10.91 -0.60 -17.50
C TYR A 133 11.71 0.65 -17.88
N PRO A 134 11.55 1.27 -19.07
CA PRO A 134 12.27 2.50 -19.40
C PRO A 134 11.99 3.67 -18.47
N LEU A 135 10.81 3.70 -17.83
CA LEU A 135 10.45 4.72 -16.85
C LEU A 135 11.10 4.40 -15.49
N ILE A 136 11.16 3.13 -15.10
CA ILE A 136 11.88 2.68 -13.92
C ILE A 136 13.38 2.97 -14.06
N ASP A 137 13.96 2.73 -15.23
CA ASP A 137 15.38 3.04 -15.50
C ASP A 137 15.69 4.53 -15.31
N LYS A 138 14.77 5.44 -15.69
CA LYS A 138 14.89 6.86 -15.41
C LYS A 138 14.89 7.19 -13.92
N ILE A 139 14.06 6.48 -13.12
CA ILE A 139 14.08 6.64 -11.66
C ILE A 139 15.48 6.33 -11.12
N PHE A 140 16.10 5.25 -11.57
CA PHE A 140 17.47 4.90 -11.19
C PHE A 140 18.49 5.98 -11.58
N GLN A 141 18.28 6.65 -12.71
CA GLN A 141 19.17 7.72 -13.15
C GLN A 141 19.04 9.00 -12.31
N THR A 142 17.89 9.23 -11.71
CA THR A 142 17.66 10.43 -10.86
C THR A 142 18.07 10.24 -9.41
N LEU A 143 18.18 8.99 -8.94
CA LEU A 143 18.59 8.66 -7.58
C LEU A 143 20.11 8.48 -7.43
N SER A 144 20.86 8.52 -8.52
CA SER A 144 22.32 8.44 -8.57
C SER A 144 23.00 9.86 -8.53
#